data_19d0fb62a2cc0a4cfd00cfa748a56892
#
_entry.id   19d0fb62a2cc0a4cfd00cfa748a56892
#
_cell.length_a   1.000
_cell.length_b   1.000
_cell.length_c   1.000
_cell.angle_alpha   90.00
_cell.angle_beta   90.00
_cell.angle_gamma   90.00
#
_symmetry.space_group_name_H-M   'P 1'
#
loop_
_entity.id
_entity.type
_entity.pdbx_description
1 polymer ?
#
loop_
_entity_poly.entity_id
_entity_poly.type
_entity_poly.pdbx_seq_one_letter_code
_entity_poly.pdbx_strand_id
1 'polypeptide(L)'
;MQHYLFVHFREKTSPDGEQVHFAVSRDGFHWQALNGGHPVLWAYYGDRGVRDMTIVRDHASGKFHIFATDLSLSYGMRNQYQHSWRNIGLNGSRDLAHWVSDDLVHWSEEEMVRFGTDDMGCVWAPDVIFDSEHGEYLVHWSSKHRCNNFGNMAIY
;
A
#
# COMPACT_ATOMS: atom_id res chain seq x y z
N MET A 1 8.44 9.99 25.79
CA MET A 1 7.29 9.05 25.84
C MET A 1 7.20 8.43 24.46
N GLN A 2 7.18 7.11 24.36
CA GLN A 2 7.08 6.39 23.07
C GLN A 2 5.61 6.29 22.69
N HIS A 3 5.30 6.49 21.42
CA HIS A 3 3.96 6.33 20.84
C HIS A 3 4.09 5.46 19.59
N TYR A 4 3.02 4.76 19.26
CA TYR A 4 2.95 3.87 18.10
C TYR A 4 1.91 4.41 17.13
N LEU A 5 2.21 4.36 15.84
CA LEU A 5 1.28 4.61 14.74
C LEU A 5 1.02 3.28 14.02
N PHE A 6 -0.24 2.98 13.79
CA PHE A 6 -0.68 1.87 12.96
C PHE A 6 -1.32 2.43 11.70
N VAL A 7 -0.68 2.17 10.57
CA VAL A 7 -1.19 2.49 9.24
C VAL A 7 -1.84 1.23 8.70
N HIS A 8 -3.11 1.30 8.35
CA HIS A 8 -3.87 0.11 7.98
C HIS A 8 -5.02 0.42 7.02
N PHE A 9 -5.55 -0.61 6.40
CA PHE A 9 -6.86 -0.60 5.72
C PHE A 9 -7.86 -1.43 6.53
N ARG A 10 -9.12 -1.41 6.11
CA ARG A 10 -10.16 -2.25 6.70
C ARG A 10 -10.62 -3.28 5.69
N GLU A 11 -10.77 -4.53 6.13
CA GLU A 11 -11.28 -5.63 5.31
C GLU A 11 -12.80 -5.50 5.10
N LYS A 12 -13.21 -4.38 4.50
CA LYS A 12 -14.58 -4.09 4.12
C LYS A 12 -14.65 -3.89 2.62
N THR A 13 -15.65 -4.48 1.99
CA THR A 13 -15.93 -4.27 0.56
C THR A 13 -16.74 -2.98 0.32
N SER A 14 -16.44 -1.94 1.08
CA SER A 14 -16.99 -0.60 0.94
C SER A 14 -15.88 0.37 0.56
N PRO A 15 -16.18 1.44 -0.20
CA PRO A 15 -15.16 2.37 -0.67
C PRO A 15 -14.31 2.99 0.44
N ASP A 16 -14.89 3.22 1.62
CA ASP A 16 -14.20 3.76 2.79
C ASP A 16 -13.34 2.73 3.53
N GLY A 17 -13.60 1.45 3.36
CA GLY A 17 -12.84 0.38 4.02
C GLY A 17 -11.46 0.21 3.43
N GLU A 18 -11.35 0.20 2.12
CA GLU A 18 -10.13 -0.02 1.34
C GLU A 18 -9.40 1.30 1.08
N GLN A 19 -9.11 2.03 2.16
CA GLN A 19 -8.40 3.31 2.14
C GLN A 19 -7.37 3.33 3.27
N VAL A 20 -6.54 4.37 3.35
CA VAL A 20 -5.55 4.49 4.42
C VAL A 20 -6.22 5.00 5.70
N HIS A 21 -6.15 4.20 6.74
CA HIS A 21 -6.60 4.54 8.09
C HIS A 21 -5.42 4.60 9.05
N PHE A 22 -5.54 5.43 10.07
CA PHE A 22 -4.56 5.52 11.14
C PHE A 22 -5.18 5.18 12.49
N ALA A 23 -4.40 4.50 13.32
CA ALA A 23 -4.66 4.38 14.74
C ALA A 23 -3.38 4.64 15.53
N VAL A 24 -3.53 5.14 16.76
CA VAL A 24 -2.40 5.42 17.65
C VAL A 24 -2.53 4.61 18.94
N SER A 25 -1.38 4.30 19.52
CA SER A 25 -1.30 3.61 20.80
C SER A 25 -0.17 4.18 21.65
N ARG A 26 -0.32 4.12 22.98
CA ARG A 26 0.73 4.45 23.94
C ARG A 26 1.49 3.24 24.45
N ASP A 27 0.91 2.07 24.32
CA ASP A 27 1.44 0.81 24.88
C ASP A 27 1.60 -0.32 23.86
N GLY A 28 1.13 -0.11 22.62
CA GLY A 28 1.15 -1.12 21.55
C GLY A 28 -0.01 -2.13 21.63
N PHE A 29 -0.84 -2.09 22.67
CA PHE A 29 -1.94 -3.01 22.90
C PHE A 29 -3.31 -2.36 22.76
N HIS A 30 -3.46 -1.13 23.22
CA HIS A 30 -4.72 -0.38 23.16
C HIS A 30 -4.61 0.68 22.07
N TRP A 31 -5.45 0.57 21.06
CA TRP A 31 -5.42 1.40 19.87
C TRP A 31 -6.63 2.30 19.77
N GLN A 32 -6.38 3.55 19.47
CA GLN A 32 -7.41 4.56 19.22
C GLN A 32 -7.37 4.93 17.73
N ALA A 33 -8.48 4.71 17.03
CA ALA A 33 -8.62 5.16 15.65
C ALA A 33 -8.58 6.69 15.56
N LEU A 34 -7.83 7.20 14.60
CA LEU A 34 -7.81 8.61 14.26
C LEU A 34 -8.94 8.97 13.29
N ASN A 35 -9.15 10.26 13.08
CA ASN A 35 -10.17 10.82 12.19
C ASN A 35 -11.58 10.22 12.40
N GLY A 36 -11.94 9.92 13.65
CA GLY A 36 -13.23 9.31 13.99
C GLY A 36 -13.42 7.92 13.37
N GLY A 37 -12.32 7.27 12.94
CA GLY A 37 -12.35 5.98 12.26
C GLY A 37 -12.64 6.08 10.75
N HIS A 38 -12.70 7.28 10.18
CA HIS A 38 -12.75 7.50 8.73
C HIS A 38 -11.35 7.45 8.12
N PRO A 39 -11.22 7.24 6.78
CA PRO A 39 -9.94 7.29 6.11
C PRO A 39 -9.22 8.61 6.33
N VAL A 40 -7.90 8.53 6.48
CA VAL A 40 -7.01 9.69 6.52
C VAL A 40 -6.59 10.09 5.11
N LEU A 41 -6.33 9.10 4.25
CA LEU A 41 -6.01 9.30 2.83
C LEU A 41 -6.97 8.47 1.97
N TRP A 42 -7.30 9.01 0.81
CA TRP A 42 -8.14 8.37 -0.18
C TRP A 42 -7.35 8.11 -1.47
N ALA A 43 -7.51 6.91 -2.00
CA ALA A 43 -7.02 6.55 -3.33
C ALA A 43 -8.06 6.92 -4.39
N TYR A 44 -7.65 7.73 -5.35
CA TYR A 44 -8.49 8.23 -6.44
C TYR A 44 -8.14 7.62 -7.79
N TYR A 45 -6.91 7.11 -7.92
CA TYR A 45 -6.39 6.53 -9.16
C TYR A 45 -6.45 5.01 -9.13
N GLY A 46 -6.07 4.37 -10.24
CA GLY A 46 -6.01 2.92 -10.35
C GLY A 46 -7.32 2.22 -9.99
N ASP A 47 -7.23 1.29 -9.06
CA ASP A 47 -8.37 0.51 -8.54
C ASP A 47 -9.25 1.29 -7.55
N ARG A 48 -8.89 2.52 -7.21
CA ARG A 48 -9.59 3.42 -6.27
C ARG A 48 -9.77 2.81 -4.88
N GLY A 49 -8.79 2.11 -4.43
CA GLY A 49 -8.70 1.54 -3.11
C GLY A 49 -7.35 0.90 -2.89
N VAL A 50 -6.90 0.88 -1.65
CA VAL A 50 -5.55 0.43 -1.30
C VAL A 50 -5.56 -0.57 -0.17
N ARG A 51 -4.55 -1.45 -0.19
CA ARG A 51 -4.32 -2.51 0.80
C ARG A 51 -2.84 -2.62 1.15
N ASP A 52 -2.55 -3.36 2.20
CA ASP A 52 -1.21 -3.84 2.56
C ASP A 52 -0.15 -2.74 2.51
N MET A 53 -0.46 -1.59 3.12
CA MET A 53 0.42 -0.43 3.10
C MET A 53 1.59 -0.58 4.06
N THR A 54 2.74 -0.05 3.65
CA THR A 54 3.90 0.18 4.51
C THR A 54 4.15 1.67 4.68
N ILE A 55 4.77 2.06 5.79
CA ILE A 55 5.22 3.41 6.04
C ILE A 55 6.71 3.41 6.38
N VAL A 56 7.46 4.28 5.74
CA VAL A 56 8.88 4.45 6.01
C VAL A 56 9.20 5.93 6.21
N ARG A 57 10.14 6.21 7.12
CA ARG A 57 10.73 7.54 7.26
C ARG A 57 12.04 7.60 6.50
N ASP A 58 12.15 8.53 5.55
CA ASP A 58 13.39 8.77 4.85
C ASP A 58 14.42 9.39 5.77
N HIS A 59 15.59 8.76 5.87
CA HIS A 59 16.69 9.18 6.73
C HIS A 59 17.34 10.49 6.29
N ALA A 60 17.34 10.78 5.00
CA ALA A 60 17.98 11.98 4.45
C ALA A 60 17.10 13.22 4.58
N SER A 61 15.84 13.13 4.17
CA SER A 61 14.90 14.25 4.20
C SER A 61 14.09 14.35 5.50
N GLY A 62 13.98 13.24 6.24
CA GLY A 62 13.12 13.11 7.40
C GLY A 62 11.64 12.96 7.09
N LYS A 63 11.25 12.92 5.81
CA LYS A 63 9.88 12.77 5.36
C LYS A 63 9.35 11.36 5.57
N PHE A 64 8.04 11.25 5.69
CA PHE A 64 7.35 9.98 5.76
C PHE A 64 6.76 9.63 4.40
N HIS A 65 6.92 8.38 3.99
CA HIS A 65 6.39 7.85 2.74
C HIS A 65 5.47 6.68 3.07
N ILE A 66 4.27 6.67 2.48
CA ILE A 66 3.38 5.51 2.47
C ILE A 66 3.37 4.94 1.07
N PHE A 67 3.62 3.63 0.95
CA PHE A 67 3.38 2.85 -0.25
C PHE A 67 2.29 1.84 0.04
N ALA A 68 1.36 1.67 -0.90
CA ALA A 68 0.23 0.78 -0.73
C ALA A 68 -0.08 0.02 -2.03
N THR A 69 -0.53 -1.21 -1.89
CA THR A 69 -1.06 -2.00 -3.01
C THR A 69 -2.27 -1.29 -3.61
N ASP A 70 -2.23 -1.00 -4.90
CA ASP A 70 -3.39 -0.55 -5.67
C ASP A 70 -4.29 -1.75 -5.96
N LEU A 71 -5.27 -1.96 -5.08
CA LEU A 71 -6.24 -3.04 -5.18
C LEU A 71 -7.51 -2.70 -4.40
N SER A 72 -8.65 -2.79 -5.05
CA SER A 72 -9.95 -2.63 -4.42
C SER A 72 -10.92 -3.74 -4.79
N LEU A 73 -11.54 -4.37 -3.80
CA LEU A 73 -12.63 -5.31 -4.00
C LEU A 73 -13.95 -4.59 -4.26
N SER A 74 -14.11 -3.41 -3.67
CA SER A 74 -15.34 -2.61 -3.80
C SER A 74 -15.49 -1.99 -5.18
N TYR A 75 -14.40 -1.63 -5.84
CA TYR A 75 -14.41 -0.97 -7.14
C TYR A 75 -13.61 -1.73 -8.21
N GLY A 76 -12.28 -1.87 -8.07
CA GLY A 76 -11.40 -2.46 -9.09
C GLY A 76 -11.79 -3.90 -9.43
N MET A 77 -11.98 -4.75 -8.44
CA MET A 77 -12.39 -6.14 -8.63
C MET A 77 -13.66 -6.26 -9.47
N ARG A 78 -14.63 -5.37 -9.24
CA ARG A 78 -15.91 -5.36 -9.96
C ARG A 78 -15.78 -4.83 -11.39
N ASN A 79 -15.10 -3.70 -11.54
CA ASN A 79 -15.16 -2.91 -12.76
C ASN A 79 -14.06 -3.27 -13.77
N GLN A 80 -12.94 -3.79 -13.29
CA GLN A 80 -11.75 -4.05 -14.11
C GLN A 80 -11.44 -5.53 -14.25
N TYR A 81 -11.70 -6.37 -13.22
CA TYR A 81 -11.18 -7.74 -13.18
C TYR A 81 -12.26 -8.83 -13.18
N GLN A 82 -13.52 -8.49 -13.50
CA GLN A 82 -14.64 -9.44 -13.66
C GLN A 82 -14.86 -10.32 -12.42
N HIS A 83 -14.66 -9.80 -11.21
CA HIS A 83 -14.73 -10.52 -9.93
C HIS A 83 -13.77 -11.72 -9.82
N SER A 84 -12.66 -11.70 -10.54
CA SER A 84 -11.73 -12.82 -10.62
C SER A 84 -10.39 -12.54 -9.95
N TRP A 85 -10.10 -13.24 -8.86
CA TRP A 85 -8.79 -13.24 -8.22
C TRP A 85 -7.65 -13.69 -9.16
N ARG A 86 -7.96 -14.62 -10.07
CA ARG A 86 -7.00 -15.00 -11.09
C ARG A 86 -6.72 -13.84 -12.04
N ASN A 87 -7.76 -13.14 -12.47
CA ASN A 87 -7.60 -12.04 -13.41
C ASN A 87 -6.81 -10.89 -12.79
N ILE A 88 -7.14 -10.48 -11.56
CA ILE A 88 -6.41 -9.40 -10.89
C ILE A 88 -4.96 -9.78 -10.58
N GLY A 89 -4.67 -11.05 -10.30
CA GLY A 89 -3.30 -11.52 -10.11
C GLY A 89 -2.47 -11.60 -11.41
N LEU A 90 -3.11 -11.60 -12.58
CA LEU A 90 -2.45 -11.64 -13.89
C LEU A 90 -2.39 -10.30 -14.59
N ASN A 91 -3.38 -9.45 -14.35
CA ASN A 91 -3.58 -8.19 -15.04
C ASN A 91 -3.86 -7.03 -14.08
N GLY A 92 -3.48 -7.19 -12.83
CA GLY A 92 -3.64 -6.18 -11.79
C GLY A 92 -2.71 -5.00 -11.96
N SER A 93 -2.84 -4.05 -11.06
CA SER A 93 -1.95 -2.90 -11.03
C SER A 93 -0.51 -3.33 -10.80
N ARG A 94 0.40 -2.69 -11.51
CA ARG A 94 1.85 -2.83 -11.34
C ARG A 94 2.47 -1.59 -10.72
N ASP A 95 1.61 -0.68 -10.33
CA ASP A 95 1.94 0.55 -9.63
C ASP A 95 1.57 0.40 -8.15
N LEU A 96 2.26 1.15 -7.31
CA LEU A 96 1.89 1.37 -5.92
C LEU A 96 1.34 2.77 -5.76
N ALA A 97 0.30 2.93 -4.98
CA ALA A 97 -0.14 4.23 -4.53
C ALA A 97 0.84 4.77 -3.48
N HIS A 98 1.19 6.04 -3.60
CA HIS A 98 2.22 6.69 -2.81
C HIS A 98 1.79 8.05 -2.31
N TRP A 99 2.14 8.36 -1.05
CA TRP A 99 1.95 9.66 -0.41
C TRP A 99 3.17 10.03 0.41
N VAL A 100 3.41 11.33 0.52
CA VAL A 100 4.54 11.91 1.26
C VAL A 100 4.03 12.90 2.30
N SER A 101 4.64 12.91 3.50
CA SER A 101 4.34 13.87 4.56
C SER A 101 5.60 14.29 5.30
N ASP A 102 5.63 15.54 5.75
CA ASP A 102 6.66 16.05 6.65
C ASP A 102 6.31 15.81 8.13
N ASP A 103 5.03 15.63 8.48
CA ASP A 103 4.53 15.71 9.85
C ASP A 103 3.49 14.64 10.24
N LEU A 104 3.17 13.70 9.34
CA LEU A 104 2.13 12.66 9.49
C LEU A 104 0.69 13.22 9.54
N VAL A 105 0.51 14.52 9.34
CA VAL A 105 -0.79 15.20 9.37
C VAL A 105 -1.16 15.71 7.97
N HIS A 106 -0.22 16.38 7.32
CA HIS A 106 -0.39 16.93 5.98
C HIS A 106 0.32 16.04 4.98
N TRP A 107 -0.43 15.54 4.02
CA TRP A 107 0.04 14.58 3.02
C TRP A 107 -0.05 15.20 1.63
N SER A 108 0.85 14.77 0.76
CA SER A 108 0.80 15.09 -0.66
C SER A 108 -0.49 14.56 -1.32
N GLU A 109 -0.75 14.99 -2.55
CA GLU A 109 -1.66 14.26 -3.43
C GLU A 109 -1.14 12.84 -3.69
N GLU A 110 -2.05 11.94 -4.05
CA GLU A 110 -1.71 10.57 -4.44
C GLU A 110 -0.87 10.57 -5.72
N GLU A 111 0.18 9.76 -5.72
CA GLU A 111 1.00 9.46 -6.89
C GLU A 111 1.00 7.95 -7.15
N MET A 112 0.86 7.56 -8.42
CA MET A 112 0.99 6.17 -8.83
C MET A 112 2.42 5.92 -9.30
N VAL A 113 3.16 5.09 -8.57
CA VAL A 113 4.58 4.82 -8.83
C VAL A 113 4.76 3.42 -9.42
N ARG A 114 5.36 3.33 -10.61
CA ARG A 114 5.59 2.07 -11.30
C ARG A 114 6.72 1.28 -10.65
N PHE A 115 6.41 0.09 -10.15
CA PHE A 115 7.37 -0.89 -9.61
C PHE A 115 7.45 -2.15 -10.48
N GLY A 116 6.33 -2.66 -10.92
CA GLY A 116 6.27 -3.89 -11.70
C GLY A 116 6.69 -3.71 -13.15
N THR A 117 7.39 -4.72 -13.68
CA THR A 117 7.73 -4.83 -15.10
C THR A 117 6.55 -5.38 -15.91
N ASP A 118 6.67 -5.38 -17.25
CA ASP A 118 5.63 -5.91 -18.14
C ASP A 118 5.49 -7.44 -18.07
N ASP A 119 6.44 -8.10 -17.46
CA ASP A 119 6.40 -9.53 -17.19
C ASP A 119 5.70 -9.91 -15.87
N MET A 120 5.33 -8.92 -15.05
CA MET A 120 4.62 -9.11 -13.80
C MET A 120 3.11 -8.97 -14.00
N GLY A 121 2.33 -9.74 -13.24
CA GLY A 121 0.88 -9.70 -13.27
C GLY A 121 0.26 -8.67 -12.32
N CYS A 122 0.96 -8.36 -11.24
CA CYS A 122 0.53 -7.43 -10.19
C CYS A 122 1.72 -7.02 -9.32
N VAL A 123 1.54 -6.00 -8.48
CA VAL A 123 2.48 -5.61 -7.42
C VAL A 123 1.71 -5.49 -6.12
N TRP A 124 1.92 -6.43 -5.19
CA TRP A 124 1.15 -6.54 -3.97
C TRP A 124 2.00 -6.58 -2.71
N ALA A 125 1.43 -6.08 -1.62
CA ALA A 125 2.00 -6.12 -0.28
C ALA A 125 3.44 -5.58 -0.26
N PRO A 126 3.64 -4.29 -0.58
CA PRO A 126 4.96 -3.68 -0.53
C PRO A 126 5.47 -3.62 0.91
N ASP A 127 6.76 -3.77 1.07
CA ASP A 127 7.45 -3.37 2.28
C ASP A 127 8.77 -2.66 1.92
N VAL A 128 9.22 -1.76 2.79
CA VAL A 128 10.39 -0.91 2.55
C VAL A 128 11.30 -0.96 3.76
N ILE A 129 12.55 -1.32 3.54
CA ILE A 129 13.58 -1.30 4.56
C ILE A 129 14.74 -0.40 4.14
N PHE A 130 15.39 0.21 5.11
CA PHE A 130 16.64 0.95 4.89
C PHE A 130 17.83 0.04 5.11
N ASP A 131 18.65 -0.14 4.08
CA ASP A 131 19.95 -0.80 4.17
C ASP A 131 21.00 0.22 4.62
N SER A 132 21.37 0.15 5.88
CA SER A 132 22.35 1.06 6.47
C SER A 132 23.78 0.79 6.02
N GLU A 133 24.07 -0.39 5.48
CA GLU A 133 25.42 -0.73 4.98
C GLU A 133 25.67 -0.07 3.62
N HIS A 134 24.66 0.00 2.77
CA HIS A 134 24.76 0.59 1.44
C HIS A 134 24.16 2.00 1.35
N GLY A 135 23.43 2.44 2.38
CA GLY A 135 22.80 3.76 2.41
C GLY A 135 21.62 3.90 1.45
N GLU A 136 20.91 2.81 1.17
CA GLU A 136 19.81 2.75 0.19
C GLU A 136 18.54 2.14 0.78
N TYR A 137 17.42 2.34 0.10
CA TYR A 137 16.14 1.72 0.43
C TYR A 137 15.89 0.52 -0.47
N LEU A 138 15.57 -0.61 0.16
CA LEU A 138 15.13 -1.81 -0.53
C LEU A 138 13.60 -1.87 -0.45
N VAL A 139 12.97 -1.90 -1.61
CA VAL A 139 11.52 -2.10 -1.72
C VAL A 139 11.29 -3.51 -2.23
N HIS A 140 10.48 -4.29 -1.54
CA HIS A 140 10.10 -5.62 -1.99
C HIS A 140 8.57 -5.79 -1.99
N TRP A 141 8.09 -6.67 -2.83
CA TRP A 141 6.66 -6.92 -3.03
C TRP A 141 6.40 -8.33 -3.53
N SER A 142 5.16 -8.75 -3.48
CA SER A 142 4.70 -10.01 -4.05
C SER A 142 4.16 -9.82 -5.46
N SER A 143 4.52 -10.70 -6.38
CA SER A 143 4.02 -10.68 -7.75
C SER A 143 3.92 -12.10 -8.35
N LYS A 144 3.03 -12.25 -9.34
CA LYS A 144 3.07 -13.31 -10.32
C LYS A 144 3.92 -12.87 -11.49
N HIS A 145 4.76 -13.79 -12.03
CA HIS A 145 5.70 -13.43 -13.09
C HIS A 145 5.64 -14.42 -14.25
N ARG A 146 5.87 -13.93 -15.46
CA ARG A 146 5.84 -14.71 -16.71
C ARG A 146 6.84 -15.87 -16.70
N CYS A 147 8.02 -15.71 -16.07
CA CYS A 147 9.05 -16.74 -16.03
C CYS A 147 8.60 -18.07 -15.39
N ASN A 148 7.56 -18.05 -14.54
CA ASN A 148 6.93 -19.22 -13.95
C ASN A 148 5.50 -19.46 -14.46
N ASN A 149 5.16 -18.96 -15.66
CA ASN A 149 3.83 -19.00 -16.25
C ASN A 149 2.74 -18.38 -15.37
N PHE A 150 3.07 -17.34 -14.61
CA PHE A 150 2.17 -16.69 -13.63
C PHE A 150 1.59 -17.67 -12.61
N GLY A 151 2.35 -18.69 -12.23
CA GLY A 151 1.95 -19.71 -11.28
C GLY A 151 1.84 -19.18 -9.85
N ASN A 152 2.82 -19.48 -9.01
CA ASN A 152 2.86 -19.01 -7.64
C ASN A 152 3.31 -17.55 -7.56
N MET A 153 2.85 -16.85 -6.49
CA MET A 153 3.42 -15.58 -6.09
C MET A 153 4.87 -15.79 -5.64
N ALA A 154 5.72 -14.80 -5.91
CA ALA A 154 7.09 -14.73 -5.41
C ALA A 154 7.40 -13.31 -4.94
N ILE A 155 8.40 -13.16 -4.08
CA ILE A 155 8.90 -11.88 -3.62
C ILE A 155 9.96 -11.37 -4.62
N TYR A 156 9.90 -10.10 -4.91
CA TYR A 156 10.80 -9.37 -5.80
C TYR A 156 11.36 -8.15 -5.10
#